data_ed9bf792acad7b328353811b8750cd7c
#
_entry.id   ed9bf792acad7b328353811b8750cd7c
#
_cell.length_a   1.000
_cell.length_b   1.000
_cell.length_c   1.000
_cell.angle_alpha   90.00
_cell.angle_beta   90.00
_cell.angle_gamma   90.00
#
_symmetry.space_group_name_H-M   'P 1'
#
loop_
_entity.id
_entity.type
_entity.pdbx_description
1 polymer ?
#
loop_
_entity_poly.entity_id
_entity_poly.type
_entity_poly.pdbx_seq_one_letter_code
_entity_poly.pdbx_strand_id
1 'polypeptide(L)'
;LACADLAEFGTPEQSAVIMEEYEKSGQSVAALCLSEPAAGSDNMGMTMTSKKQDDGTYVLNGQKTWVTNGADVPYFIVICKDEEPARENNKMSLWLVKRETEGVSTAHLTKLGQHTVPFVDVFFDNVVVEESQRIGEAGAGWLLLMKNFEFERCLVVAQGLGLAQAAQNDAIAYAKERIAFGKPIITNPRVQGLIEQNEIMLQQTRHWLYYCLWKLDQGQSINADIAMLKSWGTRAHLQIADNAIEVYGGLGYTDLRGNMLAGGTCEVMDYIAGRAIPKLYK
;
A
#
# COMPACT_ATOMS: atom_id res chain seq x y z
N LEU A 1 -4.03 2.55 6.73
CA LEU A 1 -2.60 2.55 7.09
C LEU A 1 -2.19 3.89 7.70
N ALA A 2 -2.31 5.01 7.00
CA ALA A 2 -1.90 6.32 7.50
C ALA A 2 -2.49 6.67 8.88
N CYS A 3 -3.74 6.30 9.16
CA CYS A 3 -4.36 6.55 10.47
C CYS A 3 -3.76 5.71 11.61
N ALA A 4 -3.01 4.63 11.32
CA ALA A 4 -2.36 3.85 12.37
C ALA A 4 -1.25 4.64 13.07
N ASP A 5 -0.51 5.47 12.34
CA ASP A 5 0.50 6.36 12.92
C ASP A 5 -0.13 7.35 13.90
N LEU A 6 -1.30 7.91 13.55
CA LEU A 6 -2.05 8.81 14.44
C LEU A 6 -2.64 8.09 15.65
N ALA A 7 -3.18 6.89 15.46
CA ALA A 7 -3.76 6.11 16.55
C ALA A 7 -2.71 5.71 17.60
N GLU A 8 -1.47 5.45 17.18
CA GLU A 8 -0.40 5.01 18.07
C GLU A 8 0.42 6.19 18.64
N PHE A 9 0.67 7.24 17.86
CA PHE A 9 1.64 8.29 18.18
C PHE A 9 1.05 9.71 18.21
N GLY A 10 -0.18 9.87 17.72
CA GLY A 10 -0.87 11.16 17.73
C GLY A 10 -1.41 11.54 19.11
N THR A 11 -1.75 12.82 19.27
CA THR A 11 -2.48 13.28 20.46
C THR A 11 -3.96 12.89 20.38
N PRO A 12 -4.69 12.87 21.52
CA PRO A 12 -6.14 12.65 21.49
C PRO A 12 -6.89 13.64 20.58
N GLU A 13 -6.43 14.89 20.52
CA GLU A 13 -7.02 15.94 19.68
C GLU A 13 -6.80 15.64 18.19
N GLN A 14 -5.60 15.23 17.79
CA GLN A 14 -5.30 14.82 16.41
C GLN A 14 -6.13 13.60 15.99
N SER A 15 -6.26 12.61 16.88
CA SER A 15 -7.08 11.44 16.64
C SER A 15 -8.57 11.78 16.52
N ALA A 16 -9.07 12.70 17.37
CA ALA A 16 -10.46 13.13 17.35
C ALA A 16 -10.83 13.81 16.02
N VAL A 17 -9.98 14.68 15.50
CA VAL A 17 -10.21 15.36 14.20
C VAL A 17 -10.33 14.33 13.05
N ILE A 18 -9.48 13.33 13.03
CA ILE A 18 -9.53 12.28 11.99
C ILE A 18 -10.76 11.39 12.14
N MET A 19 -11.14 11.04 13.38
CA MET A 19 -12.36 10.26 13.64
C MET A 19 -13.62 11.03 13.24
N GLU A 20 -13.70 12.31 13.54
CA GLU A 20 -14.82 13.17 13.14
C GLU A 20 -14.98 13.23 11.62
N GLU A 21 -13.90 13.37 10.88
CA GLU A 21 -13.94 13.35 9.41
C GLU A 21 -14.34 11.98 8.85
N TYR A 22 -13.88 10.89 9.48
CA TYR A 22 -14.31 9.54 9.11
C TYR A 22 -15.79 9.30 9.38
N GLU A 23 -16.29 9.71 10.53
CA GLU A 23 -17.72 9.60 10.88
C GLU A 23 -18.62 10.38 9.93
N LYS A 24 -18.18 11.55 9.47
CA LYS A 24 -18.91 12.38 8.50
C LYS A 24 -18.94 11.77 7.10
N SER A 25 -17.81 11.23 6.64
CA SER A 25 -17.64 10.84 5.24
C SER A 25 -17.80 9.33 5.00
N GLY A 26 -17.46 8.49 5.98
CA GLY A 26 -17.32 7.04 5.81
C GLY A 26 -16.20 6.64 4.85
N GLN A 27 -15.31 7.58 4.50
CA GLN A 27 -14.28 7.39 3.48
C GLN A 27 -12.86 7.45 4.08
N SER A 28 -11.86 7.25 3.24
CA SER A 28 -10.46 7.43 3.62
C SER A 28 -10.20 8.89 4.02
N VAL A 29 -9.59 9.11 5.18
CA VAL A 29 -9.43 10.46 5.77
C VAL A 29 -8.00 10.95 5.81
N ALA A 30 -7.00 10.07 5.62
CA ALA A 30 -5.61 10.46 5.59
C ALA A 30 -4.80 9.65 4.57
N ALA A 31 -3.76 10.28 4.02
CA ALA A 31 -2.77 9.65 3.16
C ALA A 31 -1.35 9.89 3.69
N LEU A 32 -0.50 8.87 3.60
CA LEU A 32 0.90 8.96 3.98
C LEU A 32 1.74 9.54 2.82
N CYS A 33 2.46 10.61 3.09
CA CYS A 33 3.37 11.31 2.20
C CYS A 33 4.82 11.00 2.60
N LEU A 34 5.40 9.93 2.04
CA LEU A 34 6.75 9.47 2.37
C LEU A 34 7.73 9.69 1.22
N SER A 35 7.51 9.02 0.08
CA SER A 35 8.44 8.98 -1.05
C SER A 35 8.54 10.33 -1.77
N GLU A 36 9.72 10.60 -2.32
CA GLU A 36 9.99 11.77 -3.17
C GLU A 36 10.47 11.30 -4.55
N PRO A 37 10.42 12.15 -5.59
CA PRO A 37 10.90 11.77 -6.92
C PRO A 37 12.33 11.20 -6.94
N ALA A 38 13.21 11.72 -6.08
CA ALA A 38 14.60 11.28 -5.95
C ALA A 38 14.88 10.36 -4.74
N ALA A 39 13.89 10.10 -3.88
CA ALA A 39 14.05 9.33 -2.65
C ALA A 39 12.89 8.34 -2.45
N GLY A 40 13.08 7.12 -2.96
CA GLY A 40 12.16 5.99 -2.78
C GLY A 40 12.73 4.99 -1.77
N SER A 41 13.49 4.00 -2.21
CA SER A 41 14.12 3.01 -1.31
C SER A 41 15.14 3.64 -0.35
N ASP A 42 15.85 4.67 -0.80
CA ASP A 42 16.69 5.51 0.06
C ASP A 42 15.86 6.68 0.61
N ASN A 43 15.02 6.40 1.61
CA ASN A 43 14.23 7.43 2.26
C ASN A 43 15.09 8.45 3.05
N MET A 44 16.32 8.08 3.45
CA MET A 44 17.24 8.99 4.11
C MET A 44 17.75 10.08 3.16
N GLY A 45 17.66 9.86 1.85
CA GLY A 45 17.97 10.82 0.79
C GLY A 45 16.90 11.87 0.54
N MET A 46 15.75 11.87 1.26
CA MET A 46 14.68 12.85 1.05
C MET A 46 15.18 14.29 1.20
N THR A 47 14.56 15.20 0.46
CA THR A 47 14.96 16.61 0.35
C THR A 47 13.91 17.57 0.91
N MET A 48 12.66 17.11 1.08
CA MET A 48 11.62 17.92 1.71
C MET A 48 12.00 18.28 3.14
N THR A 49 11.83 19.55 3.50
CA THR A 49 12.26 20.08 4.81
C THR A 49 11.11 20.66 5.63
N SER A 50 11.30 20.69 6.95
CA SER A 50 10.57 21.51 7.90
C SER A 50 11.54 22.51 8.56
N LYS A 51 11.21 23.79 8.48
CA LYS A 51 12.03 24.88 9.04
C LYS A 51 11.25 25.61 10.12
N LYS A 52 11.81 25.64 11.33
CA LYS A 52 11.25 26.42 12.43
C LYS A 52 11.37 27.91 12.14
N GLN A 53 10.32 28.68 12.46
CA GLN A 53 10.27 30.12 12.34
C GLN A 53 10.40 30.79 13.73
N ASP A 54 10.70 32.09 13.73
CA ASP A 54 10.88 32.87 14.97
C ASP A 54 9.60 32.96 15.81
N ASP A 55 8.43 32.85 15.17
CA ASP A 55 7.12 32.88 15.82
C ASP A 55 6.71 31.51 16.41
N GLY A 56 7.53 30.49 16.24
CA GLY A 56 7.29 29.12 16.73
C GLY A 56 6.54 28.21 15.78
N THR A 57 6.11 28.71 14.63
CA THR A 57 5.54 27.88 13.55
C THR A 57 6.63 27.15 12.76
N TYR A 58 6.24 26.29 11.82
CA TYR A 58 7.16 25.60 10.90
C TYR A 58 6.69 25.79 9.46
N VAL A 59 7.63 25.91 8.57
CA VAL A 59 7.38 25.99 7.13
C VAL A 59 7.86 24.70 6.47
N LEU A 60 6.94 24.03 5.76
CA LEU A 60 7.21 22.81 5.00
C LEU A 60 7.42 23.16 3.52
N ASN A 61 8.53 22.68 2.95
CA ASN A 61 8.85 22.87 1.53
C ASN A 61 9.33 21.57 0.89
N GLY A 62 8.76 21.22 -0.26
CA GLY A 62 9.16 20.08 -1.05
C GLY A 62 8.02 19.39 -1.80
N GLN A 63 8.30 18.17 -2.27
CA GLN A 63 7.36 17.37 -3.04
C GLN A 63 7.37 15.93 -2.52
N LYS A 64 6.17 15.34 -2.44
CA LYS A 64 5.99 13.90 -2.22
C LYS A 64 5.33 13.26 -3.44
N THR A 65 5.69 12.03 -3.74
CA THR A 65 5.20 11.32 -4.92
C THR A 65 4.62 9.96 -4.54
N TRP A 66 3.87 9.38 -5.46
CA TRP A 66 3.24 8.08 -5.29
C TRP A 66 2.24 8.01 -4.13
N VAL A 67 1.56 9.14 -3.83
CA VAL A 67 0.65 9.24 -2.69
C VAL A 67 -0.71 8.64 -3.03
N THR A 68 -0.99 7.48 -2.46
CA THR A 68 -2.27 6.78 -2.58
C THR A 68 -3.36 7.52 -1.83
N ASN A 69 -4.54 7.67 -2.43
CA ASN A 69 -5.69 8.46 -1.94
C ASN A 69 -5.45 9.96 -1.82
N GLY A 70 -4.28 10.48 -2.19
CA GLY A 70 -3.93 11.88 -1.94
C GLY A 70 -4.80 12.93 -2.64
N ALA A 71 -5.61 12.57 -3.64
CA ALA A 71 -6.54 13.49 -4.29
C ALA A 71 -7.79 13.77 -3.45
N ASP A 72 -8.24 12.81 -2.65
CA ASP A 72 -9.59 12.83 -2.05
C ASP A 72 -9.57 12.98 -0.52
N VAL A 73 -8.44 12.65 0.14
CA VAL A 73 -8.36 12.71 1.60
C VAL A 73 -8.27 14.15 2.11
N PRO A 74 -8.87 14.47 3.27
CA PRO A 74 -8.76 15.79 3.87
C PRO A 74 -7.41 16.05 4.57
N TYR A 75 -6.64 15.01 4.91
CA TYR A 75 -5.38 15.15 5.63
C TYR A 75 -4.23 14.35 5.00
N PHE A 76 -3.03 14.90 5.15
CA PHE A 76 -1.77 14.24 4.85
C PHE A 76 -0.98 14.00 6.13
N ILE A 77 -0.40 12.81 6.27
CA ILE A 77 0.66 12.53 7.22
C ILE A 77 1.97 12.65 6.45
N VAL A 78 2.73 13.67 6.76
CA VAL A 78 3.91 14.08 5.97
C VAL A 78 5.17 13.88 6.79
N ILE A 79 6.13 13.12 6.27
CA ILE A 79 7.47 13.07 6.83
C ILE A 79 8.41 14.00 6.06
N CYS A 80 9.19 14.80 6.79
CA CYS A 80 10.22 15.64 6.21
C CYS A 80 11.43 15.77 7.14
N LYS A 81 12.56 16.21 6.57
CA LYS A 81 13.76 16.52 7.33
C LYS A 81 13.58 17.82 8.10
N ASP A 82 14.01 17.83 9.34
CA ASP A 82 14.12 19.04 10.13
C ASP A 82 15.42 19.78 9.71
N GLU A 83 15.32 21.04 9.29
CA GLU A 83 16.50 21.85 8.94
C GLU A 83 17.42 22.04 10.15
N GLU A 84 16.81 22.18 11.33
CA GLU A 84 17.52 22.27 12.62
C GLU A 84 17.09 21.07 13.49
N PRO A 85 17.75 19.91 13.33
CA PRO A 85 17.35 18.71 14.05
C PRO A 85 17.62 18.83 15.55
N ALA A 86 16.66 18.43 16.36
CA ALA A 86 16.75 18.44 17.82
C ALA A 86 17.88 17.53 18.36
N ARG A 87 18.30 16.51 17.58
CA ARG A 87 19.37 15.57 17.89
C ARG A 87 20.07 15.11 16.60
N GLU A 88 21.36 14.83 16.67
CA GLU A 88 22.19 14.45 15.51
C GLU A 88 21.66 13.22 14.75
N ASN A 89 21.03 12.29 15.43
CA ASN A 89 20.47 11.06 14.84
C ASN A 89 18.96 11.11 14.58
N ASN A 90 18.26 12.18 14.99
CA ASN A 90 16.82 12.35 14.86
C ASN A 90 16.55 13.58 13.98
N LYS A 91 16.49 13.35 12.67
CA LYS A 91 16.48 14.42 11.66
C LYS A 91 15.16 14.53 10.90
N MET A 92 14.12 13.80 11.31
CA MET A 92 12.85 13.76 10.57
C MET A 92 11.67 13.84 11.51
N SER A 93 10.72 14.71 11.19
CA SER A 93 9.45 14.83 11.91
C SER A 93 8.26 14.42 11.04
N LEU A 94 7.19 13.95 11.70
CA LEU A 94 5.90 13.68 11.10
C LEU A 94 4.95 14.84 11.38
N TRP A 95 4.19 15.22 10.36
CA TRP A 95 3.25 16.33 10.42
C TRP A 95 1.87 15.91 9.92
N LEU A 96 0.83 16.30 10.64
CA LEU A 96 -0.57 16.20 10.19
C LEU A 96 -0.92 17.50 9.45
N VAL A 97 -1.02 17.44 8.14
CA VAL A 97 -1.27 18.61 7.29
C VAL A 97 -2.65 18.50 6.66
N LYS A 98 -3.46 19.54 6.81
CA LYS A 98 -4.75 19.63 6.15
C LYS A 98 -4.54 19.87 4.65
N ARG A 99 -5.24 19.12 3.81
CA ARG A 99 -5.09 19.24 2.35
C ARG A 99 -5.40 20.64 1.80
N GLU A 100 -6.34 21.34 2.44
CA GLU A 100 -6.74 22.69 2.06
C GLU A 100 -5.81 23.80 2.59
N THR A 101 -4.72 23.44 3.29
CA THR A 101 -3.74 24.42 3.76
C THR A 101 -3.11 25.14 2.56
N GLU A 102 -2.98 26.47 2.65
CA GLU A 102 -2.35 27.28 1.64
C GLU A 102 -0.94 26.76 1.32
N GLY A 103 -0.60 26.69 0.04
CA GLY A 103 0.67 26.13 -0.46
C GLY A 103 0.63 24.63 -0.72
N VAL A 104 -0.45 23.90 -0.37
CA VAL A 104 -0.60 22.48 -0.70
C VAL A 104 -1.32 22.35 -2.05
N SER A 105 -0.75 21.53 -2.95
CA SER A 105 -1.39 21.20 -4.23
C SER A 105 -1.09 19.76 -4.62
N THR A 106 -1.92 19.20 -5.53
CA THR A 106 -1.79 17.80 -5.98
C THR A 106 -1.86 17.70 -7.49
N ALA A 107 -1.14 16.71 -8.07
CA ALA A 107 -1.22 16.37 -9.48
C ALA A 107 -1.44 14.87 -9.64
N HIS A 108 -2.42 14.48 -10.47
CA HIS A 108 -2.73 13.07 -10.72
C HIS A 108 -1.61 12.36 -11.48
N LEU A 109 -1.35 11.12 -11.09
CA LEU A 109 -0.43 10.21 -11.74
C LEU A 109 -1.19 9.06 -12.41
N THR A 110 -0.77 8.69 -13.62
CA THR A 110 -1.24 7.48 -14.29
C THR A 110 -0.52 6.26 -13.72
N LYS A 111 -1.24 5.16 -13.50
CA LYS A 111 -0.71 3.92 -12.95
C LYS A 111 -1.23 2.70 -13.70
N LEU A 112 -0.52 1.60 -13.58
CA LEU A 112 -0.82 0.35 -14.28
C LEU A 112 -2.05 -0.36 -13.70
N GLY A 113 -2.29 -0.23 -12.39
CA GLY A 113 -3.39 -0.90 -11.69
C GLY A 113 -4.02 -0.02 -10.61
N GLN A 114 -5.04 -0.57 -9.90
CA GLN A 114 -5.80 0.15 -8.86
C GLN A 114 -6.44 1.46 -9.37
N HIS A 115 -7.02 1.44 -10.57
CA HIS A 115 -7.54 2.63 -11.24
C HIS A 115 -8.65 3.35 -10.46
N THR A 116 -9.34 2.64 -9.56
CA THR A 116 -10.39 3.18 -8.69
C THR A 116 -9.84 3.96 -7.49
N VAL A 117 -8.52 3.90 -7.22
CA VAL A 117 -7.89 4.59 -6.10
C VAL A 117 -7.06 5.75 -6.65
N PRO A 118 -7.27 7.01 -6.22
CA PRO A 118 -6.45 8.14 -6.65
C PRO A 118 -4.97 7.97 -6.30
N PHE A 119 -4.09 8.46 -7.16
CA PHE A 119 -2.64 8.38 -7.02
C PHE A 119 -2.02 9.67 -7.50
N VAL A 120 -1.30 10.37 -6.66
CA VAL A 120 -0.89 11.75 -6.91
C VAL A 120 0.53 12.07 -6.49
N ASP A 121 1.10 13.12 -7.08
CA ASP A 121 2.12 13.96 -6.48
C ASP A 121 1.47 14.96 -5.55
N VAL A 122 2.14 15.30 -4.45
CA VAL A 122 1.73 16.35 -3.50
C VAL A 122 2.87 17.35 -3.37
N PHE A 123 2.56 18.61 -3.59
CA PHE A 123 3.51 19.72 -3.49
C PHE A 123 3.22 20.54 -2.25
N PHE A 124 4.28 20.97 -1.58
CA PHE A 124 4.26 21.83 -0.41
C PHE A 124 5.14 23.05 -0.71
N ASP A 125 4.50 24.20 -0.90
CA ASP A 125 5.17 25.47 -1.18
C ASP A 125 4.88 26.44 -0.05
N ASN A 126 5.88 26.64 0.83
CA ASN A 126 5.79 27.47 2.03
C ASN A 126 4.57 27.16 2.92
N VAL A 127 4.27 25.87 3.09
CA VAL A 127 3.12 25.42 3.90
C VAL A 127 3.44 25.63 5.37
N VAL A 128 2.64 26.50 6.03
CA VAL A 128 2.80 26.82 7.45
C VAL A 128 2.03 25.81 8.30
N VAL A 129 2.72 25.25 9.29
CA VAL A 129 2.13 24.33 10.28
C VAL A 129 2.53 24.75 11.71
N GLU A 130 1.67 24.45 12.67
CA GLU A 130 1.93 24.68 14.08
C GLU A 130 2.56 23.45 14.75
N GLU A 131 3.22 23.64 15.89
CA GLU A 131 3.78 22.54 16.69
C GLU A 131 2.71 21.50 17.07
N SER A 132 1.46 21.91 17.30
CA SER A 132 0.32 21.06 17.59
C SER A 132 -0.03 20.05 16.47
N GLN A 133 0.44 20.32 15.26
CA GLN A 133 0.27 19.44 14.09
C GLN A 133 1.39 18.40 13.95
N ARG A 134 2.42 18.45 14.80
CA ARG A 134 3.46 17.43 14.84
C ARG A 134 2.91 16.14 15.45
N ILE A 135 3.19 15.01 14.81
CA ILE A 135 2.85 13.69 15.33
C ILE A 135 4.08 13.15 16.07
N GLY A 136 3.91 12.90 17.36
CA GLY A 136 5.00 12.48 18.23
C GLY A 136 6.04 13.58 18.52
N GLU A 137 7.21 13.18 19.00
CA GLU A 137 8.29 14.12 19.34
C GLU A 137 9.07 14.61 18.13
N ALA A 138 9.67 15.78 18.25
CA ALA A 138 10.56 16.33 17.23
C ALA A 138 11.71 15.37 16.88
N GLY A 139 11.90 15.15 15.59
CA GLY A 139 12.93 14.25 15.06
C GLY A 139 12.61 12.75 15.17
N ALA A 140 11.51 12.35 15.79
CA ALA A 140 11.15 10.93 15.97
C ALA A 140 10.49 10.29 14.72
N GLY A 141 10.12 11.07 13.72
CA GLY A 141 9.24 10.64 12.62
C GLY A 141 9.68 9.37 11.91
N TRP A 142 10.98 9.19 11.67
CA TRP A 142 11.47 7.97 11.04
C TRP A 142 11.27 6.71 11.91
N LEU A 143 11.52 6.82 13.22
CA LEU A 143 11.35 5.70 14.15
C LEU A 143 9.88 5.30 14.28
N LEU A 144 8.97 6.28 14.29
CA LEU A 144 7.53 6.05 14.36
C LEU A 144 7.05 5.28 13.13
N LEU A 145 7.43 5.71 11.92
CA LEU A 145 7.10 5.00 10.68
C LEU A 145 7.67 3.58 10.64
N MET A 146 8.92 3.38 11.06
CA MET A 146 9.53 2.05 11.06
C MET A 146 8.77 1.06 11.93
N LYS A 147 8.28 1.50 13.08
CA LYS A 147 7.50 0.68 14.00
C LYS A 147 6.18 0.25 13.37
N ASN A 148 5.49 1.16 12.68
CA ASN A 148 4.22 0.87 12.03
C ASN A 148 4.37 0.00 10.76
N PHE A 149 5.51 0.05 10.09
CA PHE A 149 5.75 -0.72 8.86
C PHE A 149 5.74 -2.24 9.06
N GLU A 150 5.99 -2.75 10.26
CA GLU A 150 5.84 -4.19 10.54
C GLU A 150 4.38 -4.61 10.36
N PHE A 151 3.45 -3.87 10.96
CA PHE A 151 2.02 -4.13 10.83
C PHE A 151 1.49 -3.82 9.40
N GLU A 152 1.93 -2.74 8.79
CA GLU A 152 1.56 -2.37 7.42
C GLU A 152 1.91 -3.48 6.42
N ARG A 153 3.09 -4.07 6.53
CA ARG A 153 3.50 -5.18 5.67
C ARG A 153 2.60 -6.41 5.84
N CYS A 154 2.11 -6.68 7.05
CA CYS A 154 1.10 -7.73 7.28
C CYS A 154 -0.20 -7.44 6.52
N LEU A 155 -0.70 -6.19 6.56
CA LEU A 155 -1.91 -5.78 5.84
C LEU A 155 -1.75 -5.91 4.33
N VAL A 156 -0.61 -5.51 3.77
CA VAL A 156 -0.31 -5.66 2.33
C VAL A 156 -0.31 -7.14 1.92
N VAL A 157 0.29 -8.01 2.72
CA VAL A 157 0.27 -9.47 2.46
C VAL A 157 -1.14 -10.03 2.58
N ALA A 158 -1.91 -9.63 3.60
CA ALA A 158 -3.29 -10.07 3.79
C ALA A 158 -4.19 -9.68 2.62
N GLN A 159 -4.07 -8.44 2.14
CA GLN A 159 -4.80 -7.96 0.97
C GLN A 159 -4.46 -8.79 -0.27
N GLY A 160 -3.17 -8.98 -0.57
CA GLY A 160 -2.73 -9.79 -1.70
C GLY A 160 -3.19 -11.25 -1.59
N LEU A 161 -3.16 -11.83 -0.38
CA LEU A 161 -3.65 -13.18 -0.13
C LEU A 161 -5.16 -13.31 -0.43
N GLY A 162 -5.97 -12.31 -0.04
CA GLY A 162 -7.40 -12.27 -0.34
C GLY A 162 -7.67 -12.22 -1.84
N LEU A 163 -6.94 -11.38 -2.58
CA LEU A 163 -7.04 -11.27 -4.03
C LEU A 163 -6.63 -12.57 -4.74
N ALA A 164 -5.52 -13.17 -4.32
CA ALA A 164 -5.04 -14.43 -4.88
C ALA A 164 -6.03 -15.59 -4.61
N GLN A 165 -6.65 -15.62 -3.42
CA GLN A 165 -7.68 -16.59 -3.09
C GLN A 165 -8.92 -16.44 -3.98
N ALA A 166 -9.35 -15.19 -4.23
CA ALA A 166 -10.47 -14.93 -5.13
C ALA A 166 -10.17 -15.43 -6.55
N ALA A 167 -8.98 -15.10 -7.09
CA ALA A 167 -8.55 -15.56 -8.41
C ALA A 167 -8.52 -17.11 -8.52
N GLN A 168 -8.04 -17.78 -7.47
CA GLN A 168 -8.07 -19.25 -7.39
C GLN A 168 -9.47 -19.82 -7.40
N ASN A 169 -10.38 -19.24 -6.58
CA ASN A 169 -11.78 -19.72 -6.51
C ASN A 169 -12.48 -19.58 -7.85
N ASP A 170 -12.30 -18.45 -8.53
CA ASP A 170 -12.90 -18.17 -9.82
C ASP A 170 -12.34 -19.11 -10.91
N ALA A 171 -11.01 -19.33 -10.93
CA ALA A 171 -10.39 -20.27 -11.85
C ALA A 171 -10.92 -21.70 -11.66
N ILE A 172 -11.12 -22.15 -10.41
CA ILE A 172 -11.71 -23.46 -10.10
C ILE A 172 -13.17 -23.53 -10.58
N ALA A 173 -13.97 -22.49 -10.33
CA ALA A 173 -15.37 -22.44 -10.79
C ALA A 173 -15.43 -22.55 -12.33
N TYR A 174 -14.66 -21.73 -13.02
CA TYR A 174 -14.55 -21.80 -14.48
C TYR A 174 -14.11 -23.18 -14.97
N ALA A 175 -13.08 -23.77 -14.35
CA ALA A 175 -12.57 -25.07 -14.76
C ALA A 175 -13.58 -26.22 -14.60
N LYS A 176 -14.52 -26.10 -13.65
CA LYS A 176 -15.62 -27.04 -13.46
C LYS A 176 -16.72 -26.96 -14.54
N GLU A 177 -16.93 -25.75 -15.07
CA GLU A 177 -18.00 -25.47 -16.05
C GLU A 177 -17.50 -25.59 -17.49
N ARG A 178 -16.27 -25.20 -17.77
CA ARG A 178 -15.71 -25.20 -19.12
C ARG A 178 -15.50 -26.60 -19.64
N ILE A 179 -16.17 -26.95 -20.74
CA ILE A 179 -16.02 -28.24 -21.42
C ILE A 179 -14.98 -28.11 -22.54
N ALA A 180 -13.96 -29.00 -22.53
CA ALA A 180 -13.05 -29.23 -23.63
C ALA A 180 -12.80 -30.75 -23.76
N PHE A 181 -12.65 -31.25 -24.99
CA PHE A 181 -12.50 -32.71 -25.25
C PHE A 181 -13.59 -33.55 -24.59
N GLY A 182 -14.82 -33.03 -24.55
CA GLY A 182 -15.99 -33.72 -24.06
C GLY A 182 -16.17 -33.83 -22.54
N LYS A 183 -15.32 -33.13 -21.75
CA LYS A 183 -15.40 -33.14 -20.28
C LYS A 183 -14.92 -31.79 -19.67
N PRO A 184 -15.29 -31.51 -18.41
CA PRO A 184 -14.80 -30.30 -17.71
C PRO A 184 -13.27 -30.24 -17.67
N ILE A 185 -12.70 -29.07 -17.91
CA ILE A 185 -11.24 -28.91 -17.97
C ILE A 185 -10.55 -29.15 -16.62
N ILE A 186 -11.27 -29.08 -15.49
CA ILE A 186 -10.74 -29.44 -14.18
C ILE A 186 -10.26 -30.89 -14.10
N THR A 187 -10.73 -31.75 -15.00
CA THR A 187 -10.27 -33.15 -15.10
C THR A 187 -8.93 -33.29 -15.83
N ASN A 188 -8.43 -32.20 -16.42
CA ASN A 188 -7.14 -32.18 -17.10
C ASN A 188 -6.00 -32.10 -16.07
N PRO A 189 -5.02 -33.04 -16.09
CA PRO A 189 -3.92 -33.05 -15.14
C PRO A 189 -3.08 -31.74 -15.12
N ARG A 190 -2.95 -31.06 -16.26
CA ARG A 190 -2.26 -29.75 -16.34
C ARG A 190 -3.00 -28.68 -15.55
N VAL A 191 -4.33 -28.59 -15.71
CA VAL A 191 -5.17 -27.65 -14.96
C VAL A 191 -5.14 -27.96 -13.48
N GLN A 192 -5.21 -29.25 -13.11
CA GLN A 192 -5.09 -29.69 -11.71
C GLN A 192 -3.76 -29.28 -11.11
N GLY A 193 -2.65 -29.41 -11.85
CA GLY A 193 -1.32 -29.01 -11.40
C GLY A 193 -1.21 -27.49 -11.12
N LEU A 194 -1.83 -26.64 -11.95
CA LEU A 194 -1.87 -25.20 -11.70
C LEU A 194 -2.66 -24.86 -10.43
N ILE A 195 -3.85 -25.48 -10.27
CA ILE A 195 -4.70 -25.30 -9.09
C ILE A 195 -3.99 -25.77 -7.81
N GLU A 196 -3.30 -26.92 -7.86
CA GLU A 196 -2.53 -27.46 -6.74
C GLU A 196 -1.40 -26.52 -6.34
N GLN A 197 -0.60 -26.03 -7.30
CA GLN A 197 0.47 -25.08 -7.04
C GLN A 197 -0.04 -23.80 -6.40
N ASN A 198 -1.16 -23.27 -6.88
CA ASN A 198 -1.78 -22.09 -6.30
C ASN A 198 -2.20 -22.34 -4.85
N GLU A 199 -2.84 -23.48 -4.56
CA GLU A 199 -3.26 -23.81 -3.20
C GLU A 199 -2.08 -23.94 -2.24
N ILE A 200 -0.99 -24.56 -2.66
CA ILE A 200 0.25 -24.63 -1.87
C ILE A 200 0.76 -23.24 -1.52
N MET A 201 0.85 -22.34 -2.49
CA MET A 201 1.30 -20.95 -2.27
C MET A 201 0.36 -20.16 -1.35
N LEU A 202 -0.95 -20.33 -1.50
CA LEU A 202 -1.97 -19.72 -0.62
C LEU A 202 -1.80 -20.19 0.82
N GLN A 203 -1.66 -21.50 1.05
CA GLN A 203 -1.51 -22.06 2.39
C GLN A 203 -0.18 -21.64 3.03
N GLN A 204 0.91 -21.67 2.30
CA GLN A 204 2.21 -21.19 2.80
C GLN A 204 2.15 -19.74 3.24
N THR A 205 1.58 -18.85 2.40
CA THR A 205 1.46 -17.43 2.70
C THR A 205 0.54 -17.20 3.90
N ARG A 206 -0.59 -17.89 3.97
CA ARG A 206 -1.58 -17.78 5.07
C ARG A 206 -1.00 -18.20 6.41
N HIS A 207 -0.38 -19.37 6.48
CA HIS A 207 0.20 -19.87 7.73
C HIS A 207 1.35 -18.98 8.21
N TRP A 208 2.19 -18.50 7.30
CA TRP A 208 3.27 -17.60 7.67
C TRP A 208 2.76 -16.25 8.13
N LEU A 209 1.71 -15.71 7.49
CA LEU A 209 1.05 -14.47 7.93
C LEU A 209 0.48 -14.63 9.35
N TYR A 210 -0.24 -15.72 9.62
CA TYR A 210 -0.76 -15.98 10.96
C TYR A 210 0.33 -16.17 12.00
N TYR A 211 1.45 -16.77 11.62
CA TYR A 211 2.61 -16.85 12.50
C TYR A 211 3.19 -15.47 12.85
N CYS A 212 3.32 -14.57 11.87
CA CYS A 212 3.76 -13.20 12.10
C CYS A 212 2.79 -12.45 13.04
N LEU A 213 1.48 -12.55 12.79
CA LEU A 213 0.46 -11.90 13.62
C LEU A 213 0.47 -12.45 15.05
N TRP A 214 0.59 -13.77 15.21
CA TRP A 214 0.73 -14.38 16.54
C TRP A 214 1.96 -13.86 17.30
N LYS A 215 3.10 -13.69 16.63
CA LYS A 215 4.29 -13.10 17.24
C LYS A 215 4.05 -11.65 17.69
N LEU A 216 3.36 -10.85 16.86
CA LEU A 216 2.97 -9.48 17.24
C LEU A 216 2.10 -9.48 18.49
N ASP A 217 1.10 -10.34 18.57
CA ASP A 217 0.22 -10.48 19.75
C ASP A 217 1.00 -10.86 21.01
N GLN A 218 2.15 -11.52 20.84
CA GLN A 218 3.07 -11.84 21.96
C GLN A 218 4.07 -10.69 22.26
N GLY A 219 3.95 -9.53 21.60
CA GLY A 219 4.87 -8.41 21.75
C GLY A 219 6.26 -8.65 21.18
N GLN A 220 6.42 -9.64 20.28
CA GLN A 220 7.69 -9.96 19.63
C GLN A 220 7.86 -9.17 18.33
N SER A 221 9.08 -8.74 18.03
CA SER A 221 9.38 -8.15 16.72
C SER A 221 9.28 -9.20 15.62
N ILE A 222 8.68 -8.80 14.51
CA ILE A 222 8.50 -9.63 13.31
C ILE A 222 9.28 -9.09 12.10
N ASN A 223 10.15 -8.11 12.28
CA ASN A 223 10.76 -7.37 11.17
C ASN A 223 11.39 -8.30 10.12
N ALA A 224 12.16 -9.30 10.53
CA ALA A 224 12.76 -10.27 9.61
C ALA A 224 11.70 -11.19 8.97
N ASP A 225 10.79 -11.73 9.78
CA ASP A 225 9.75 -12.64 9.30
C ASP A 225 8.83 -11.98 8.30
N ILE A 226 8.36 -10.76 8.61
CA ILE A 226 7.44 -10.05 7.71
C ILE A 226 8.13 -9.53 6.44
N ALA A 227 9.42 -9.18 6.50
CA ALA A 227 10.17 -8.79 5.32
C ALA A 227 10.31 -9.98 4.34
N MET A 228 10.65 -11.16 4.84
CA MET A 228 10.71 -12.39 4.05
C MET A 228 9.32 -12.78 3.52
N LEU A 229 8.31 -12.76 4.37
CA LEU A 229 6.94 -13.09 3.99
C LEU A 229 6.41 -12.13 2.92
N LYS A 230 6.61 -10.84 3.07
CA LYS A 230 6.18 -9.84 2.06
C LYS A 230 6.87 -10.09 0.73
N SER A 231 8.16 -10.37 0.72
CA SER A 231 8.91 -10.70 -0.49
C SER A 231 8.42 -11.99 -1.16
N TRP A 232 8.19 -13.04 -0.38
CA TRP A 232 7.63 -14.31 -0.86
C TRP A 232 6.17 -14.16 -1.30
N GLY A 233 5.30 -13.67 -0.42
CA GLY A 233 3.85 -13.62 -0.62
C GLY A 233 3.45 -12.81 -1.85
N THR A 234 4.06 -11.63 -2.06
CA THR A 234 3.73 -10.81 -3.24
C THR A 234 4.12 -11.47 -4.56
N ARG A 235 5.19 -12.26 -4.59
CA ARG A 235 5.56 -13.07 -5.78
C ARG A 235 4.63 -14.25 -5.97
N ALA A 236 4.26 -14.92 -4.87
CA ALA A 236 3.30 -16.02 -4.89
C ALA A 236 1.93 -15.54 -5.40
N HIS A 237 1.43 -14.40 -4.92
CA HIS A 237 0.16 -13.83 -5.39
C HIS A 237 0.19 -13.53 -6.90
N LEU A 238 1.30 -13.00 -7.41
CA LEU A 238 1.47 -12.77 -8.83
C LEU A 238 1.44 -14.08 -9.62
N GLN A 239 2.14 -15.12 -9.15
CA GLN A 239 2.15 -16.43 -9.81
C GLN A 239 0.77 -17.09 -9.79
N ILE A 240 0.02 -16.97 -8.69
CA ILE A 240 -1.35 -17.49 -8.59
C ILE A 240 -2.26 -16.81 -9.62
N ALA A 241 -2.14 -15.49 -9.77
CA ALA A 241 -2.90 -14.76 -10.76
C ALA A 241 -2.52 -15.17 -12.21
N ASP A 242 -1.24 -15.35 -12.49
CA ASP A 242 -0.74 -15.82 -13.80
C ASP A 242 -1.26 -17.24 -14.12
N ASN A 243 -1.21 -18.15 -13.16
CA ASN A 243 -1.77 -19.49 -13.28
C ASN A 243 -3.30 -19.48 -13.49
N ALA A 244 -4.01 -18.57 -12.81
CA ALA A 244 -5.45 -18.40 -13.00
C ALA A 244 -5.77 -17.94 -14.44
N ILE A 245 -5.02 -16.99 -14.98
CA ILE A 245 -5.15 -16.58 -16.40
C ILE A 245 -4.93 -17.77 -17.35
N GLU A 246 -3.91 -18.60 -17.07
CA GLU A 246 -3.65 -19.80 -17.89
C GLU A 246 -4.82 -20.77 -17.88
N VAL A 247 -5.48 -20.97 -16.72
CA VAL A 247 -6.71 -21.79 -16.60
C VAL A 247 -7.85 -21.24 -17.47
N TYR A 248 -8.02 -19.93 -17.53
CA TYR A 248 -9.03 -19.28 -18.38
C TYR A 248 -8.69 -19.33 -19.88
N GLY A 249 -7.43 -19.49 -20.23
CA GLY A 249 -6.96 -19.49 -21.62
C GLY A 249 -7.24 -18.17 -22.32
N GLY A 250 -7.78 -18.19 -23.54
CA GLY A 250 -8.09 -16.99 -24.31
C GLY A 250 -9.00 -15.98 -23.57
N LEU A 251 -9.91 -16.46 -22.74
CA LEU A 251 -10.76 -15.61 -21.91
C LEU A 251 -9.94 -14.84 -20.87
N GLY A 252 -8.89 -15.45 -20.31
CA GLY A 252 -7.98 -14.77 -19.37
C GLY A 252 -7.16 -13.64 -19.99
N TYR A 253 -7.03 -13.63 -21.31
CA TYR A 253 -6.35 -12.54 -22.05
C TYR A 253 -7.29 -11.39 -22.44
N THR A 254 -8.60 -11.61 -22.40
CA THR A 254 -9.59 -10.57 -22.67
C THR A 254 -9.96 -9.85 -21.37
N ASP A 255 -10.65 -8.72 -21.52
CA ASP A 255 -11.21 -7.97 -20.40
C ASP A 255 -12.26 -8.82 -19.69
N LEU A 256 -11.85 -9.58 -18.70
CA LEU A 256 -12.72 -10.41 -17.90
C LEU A 256 -13.72 -9.50 -17.21
N ARG A 257 -14.98 -9.58 -17.62
CA ARG A 257 -16.07 -8.81 -17.04
C ARG A 257 -15.96 -8.82 -15.52
N GLY A 258 -16.01 -7.63 -14.92
CA GLY A 258 -15.71 -7.30 -13.53
C GLY A 258 -16.35 -8.13 -12.40
N ASN A 259 -17.10 -9.20 -12.72
CA ASN A 259 -17.61 -10.15 -11.73
C ASN A 259 -16.56 -11.12 -11.20
N MET A 260 -15.42 -11.26 -11.88
CA MET A 260 -14.36 -12.18 -11.46
C MET A 260 -13.34 -11.52 -10.54
N LEU A 261 -13.43 -10.19 -10.43
CA LEU A 261 -12.41 -9.38 -9.82
C LEU A 261 -12.98 -8.21 -9.05
N ALA A 262 -14.22 -8.33 -8.60
CA ALA A 262 -14.83 -7.35 -7.72
C ALA A 262 -13.92 -7.12 -6.50
N GLY A 263 -13.04 -6.16 -6.58
CA GLY A 263 -12.16 -5.75 -5.50
C GLY A 263 -10.67 -5.71 -5.79
N GLY A 264 -10.19 -5.94 -7.06
CA GLY A 264 -8.79 -5.67 -7.27
C GLY A 264 -7.98 -6.55 -8.21
N THR A 265 -8.55 -7.53 -8.86
CA THR A 265 -7.81 -8.44 -9.75
C THR A 265 -7.66 -7.93 -11.17
N CYS A 266 -8.44 -6.95 -11.64
CA CYS A 266 -8.10 -6.20 -12.85
C CYS A 266 -6.70 -5.62 -12.74
N GLU A 267 -6.30 -5.22 -11.56
CA GLU A 267 -5.01 -4.64 -11.23
C GLU A 267 -3.87 -5.66 -11.28
N VAL A 268 -4.12 -6.87 -10.87
CA VAL A 268 -3.19 -7.99 -11.03
C VAL A 268 -3.11 -8.39 -12.50
N MET A 269 -4.23 -8.39 -13.24
CA MET A 269 -4.26 -8.65 -14.68
C MET A 269 -3.54 -7.55 -15.47
N ASP A 270 -3.75 -6.28 -15.17
CA ASP A 270 -3.02 -5.16 -15.77
C ASP A 270 -1.52 -5.25 -15.48
N TYR A 271 -1.14 -5.64 -14.28
CA TYR A 271 0.26 -5.86 -13.92
C TYR A 271 0.88 -7.04 -14.69
N ILE A 272 0.13 -8.11 -14.88
CA ILE A 272 0.58 -9.30 -15.62
C ILE A 272 0.66 -9.02 -17.12
N ALA A 273 -0.34 -8.37 -17.71
CA ALA A 273 -0.33 -7.93 -19.10
C ALA A 273 0.87 -7.01 -19.36
N GLY A 274 1.14 -6.06 -18.46
CA GLY A 274 2.29 -5.17 -18.56
C GLY A 274 3.66 -5.88 -18.52
N ARG A 275 3.75 -7.06 -17.91
CA ARG A 275 4.97 -7.91 -17.92
C ARG A 275 5.03 -8.91 -19.08
N ALA A 276 3.88 -9.32 -19.58
CA ALA A 276 3.79 -10.26 -20.71
C ALA A 276 4.09 -9.56 -22.05
N ILE A 277 3.56 -8.37 -22.26
CA ILE A 277 3.73 -7.60 -23.49
C ILE A 277 5.21 -7.37 -23.86
N PRO A 278 6.12 -6.96 -22.98
CA PRO A 278 7.53 -6.79 -23.34
C PRO A 278 8.24 -8.10 -23.74
N LYS A 279 7.74 -9.27 -23.33
CA LYS A 279 8.31 -10.58 -23.70
C LYS A 279 7.86 -11.01 -25.09
N LEU A 280 6.73 -10.52 -25.59
CA LEU A 280 6.22 -10.81 -26.93
C LEU A 280 6.94 -10.01 -28.04
N TYR A 281 7.66 -8.95 -27.67
CA TYR A 281 8.39 -8.06 -28.58
C TYR A 281 9.91 -8.16 -28.46
N LYS A 282 10.42 -9.29 -27.92
CA LYS A 282 11.85 -9.64 -27.94
C LYS A 282 12.21 -10.53 -29.11
#